data_2c0f61af95053c669c3ebbff564abb5d
#
_entry.id   2c0f61af95053c669c3ebbff564abb5d
#
_cell.length_a   1.000
_cell.length_b   1.000
_cell.length_c   1.000
_cell.angle_alpha   90.00
_cell.angle_beta   90.00
_cell.angle_gamma   90.00
#
_symmetry.space_group_name_H-M   'P 1'
#
loop_
_entity.id
_entity.type
_entity.pdbx_description
1 polymer ?
#
loop_
_entity_poly.entity_id
_entity_poly.type
_entity_poly.pdbx_seq_one_letter_code
_entity_poly.pdbx_strand_id
1 'polypeptide(L)'
;MAQTNAVFLQGNLFRHITVMSLTASVGLVAVFLVDFIDMVFISMLGKEELAAAVGYAGAILFFTTSFGIGMAIAGGALVARALGAGDAALARRRATNTLIYGVAWGALFSIIVWFSLPFLVGLLGAQGQTADLAVGYLQIIIPSLPILLVGMVGGAILRAHGAARRAMMATIWGGLVNAVLDPILIFGLDLELTGAALASVCAR
;
A
#
# COMPACT_ATOMS: atom_id res chain seq x y z
N MET A 1 -21.33 -11.22 28.19
CA MET A 1 -20.05 -10.77 27.71
C MET A 1 -19.48 -11.87 26.81
N ALA A 2 -19.48 -11.70 25.50
CA ALA A 2 -18.89 -12.68 24.59
C ALA A 2 -17.36 -12.69 24.84
N GLN A 3 -16.85 -13.80 25.36
CA GLN A 3 -15.42 -14.05 25.42
C GLN A 3 -14.91 -14.04 23.95
N THR A 4 -14.24 -12.98 23.55
CA THR A 4 -13.45 -12.95 22.32
C THR A 4 -12.25 -13.87 22.55
N ASN A 5 -12.47 -15.19 22.34
CA ASN A 5 -11.38 -16.14 22.35
C ASN A 5 -10.41 -15.74 21.25
N ALA A 6 -9.20 -15.33 21.60
CA ALA A 6 -8.15 -15.02 20.66
C ALA A 6 -7.93 -16.26 19.78
N VAL A 7 -8.24 -16.15 18.49
CA VAL A 7 -8.29 -17.27 17.52
C VAL A 7 -6.96 -18.06 17.50
N PHE A 8 -5.85 -17.40 17.79
CA PHE A 8 -4.51 -18.01 17.75
C PHE A 8 -4.10 -18.74 19.03
N LEU A 9 -4.88 -18.66 20.10
CA LEU A 9 -4.64 -19.40 21.35
C LEU A 9 -5.27 -20.79 21.34
N GLN A 10 -6.06 -21.12 20.31
CA GLN A 10 -6.76 -22.41 20.22
C GLN A 10 -6.43 -23.08 18.87
N GLY A 11 -6.35 -24.42 18.88
CA GLY A 11 -6.14 -25.22 17.69
C GLY A 11 -4.66 -25.45 17.33
N ASN A 12 -4.41 -25.83 16.08
CA ASN A 12 -3.07 -26.17 15.61
C ASN A 12 -2.32 -24.93 15.15
N LEU A 13 -1.26 -24.57 15.88
CA LEU A 13 -0.43 -23.40 15.61
C LEU A 13 0.17 -23.42 14.18
N PHE A 14 0.61 -24.59 13.71
CA PHE A 14 1.17 -24.74 12.36
C PHE A 14 0.15 -24.36 11.28
N ARG A 15 -1.10 -24.81 11.43
CA ARG A 15 -2.20 -24.45 10.53
C ARG A 15 -2.45 -22.94 10.50
N HIS A 16 -2.44 -22.28 11.66
CA HIS A 16 -2.61 -20.83 11.75
C HIS A 16 -1.48 -20.09 11.01
N ILE A 17 -0.24 -20.49 11.27
CA ILE A 17 0.94 -19.91 10.60
C ILE A 17 0.85 -20.11 9.08
N THR A 18 0.56 -21.33 8.62
CA THR A 18 0.46 -21.65 7.20
C THR A 18 -0.61 -20.83 6.50
N VAL A 19 -1.82 -20.75 7.06
CA VAL A 19 -2.92 -19.96 6.48
C VAL A 19 -2.57 -18.48 6.43
N MET A 20 -2.00 -17.93 7.49
CA MET A 20 -1.60 -16.52 7.52
C MET A 20 -0.48 -16.21 6.52
N SER A 21 0.52 -17.07 6.46
CA SER A 21 1.65 -16.88 5.54
C SER A 21 1.21 -17.01 4.08
N LEU A 22 0.42 -18.04 3.75
CA LEU A 22 -0.08 -18.21 2.39
C LEU A 22 -0.99 -17.07 1.94
N THR A 23 -1.92 -16.62 2.79
CA THR A 23 -2.80 -15.50 2.44
C THR A 23 -2.01 -14.18 2.32
N ALA A 24 -1.01 -13.95 3.14
CA ALA A 24 -0.14 -12.79 3.03
C ALA A 24 0.70 -12.84 1.74
N SER A 25 1.28 -14.02 1.40
CA SER A 25 2.06 -14.23 0.18
C SER A 25 1.22 -14.01 -1.07
N VAL A 26 -0.02 -14.54 -1.12
CA VAL A 26 -0.93 -14.33 -2.26
C VAL A 26 -1.25 -12.83 -2.42
N GLY A 27 -1.50 -12.12 -1.30
CA GLY A 27 -1.72 -10.67 -1.34
C GLY A 27 -0.50 -9.91 -1.86
N LEU A 28 0.70 -10.29 -1.43
CA LEU A 28 1.94 -9.66 -1.87
C LEU A 28 2.22 -9.93 -3.37
N VAL A 29 2.03 -11.17 -3.82
CA VAL A 29 2.15 -11.53 -5.26
C VAL A 29 1.16 -10.73 -6.10
N ALA A 30 -0.08 -10.55 -5.62
CA ALA A 30 -1.06 -9.73 -6.32
C ALA A 30 -0.60 -8.27 -6.49
N VAL A 31 0.00 -7.66 -5.46
CA VAL A 31 0.56 -6.30 -5.56
C VAL A 31 1.67 -6.24 -6.61
N PHE A 32 2.66 -7.14 -6.53
CA PHE A 32 3.75 -7.17 -7.51
C PHE A 32 3.27 -7.43 -8.94
N LEU A 33 2.21 -8.24 -9.11
CA LEU A 33 1.63 -8.48 -10.43
C LEU A 33 0.99 -7.21 -11.00
N VAL A 34 0.33 -6.42 -10.16
CA VAL A 34 -0.24 -5.12 -10.56
C VAL A 34 0.88 -4.17 -10.95
N ASP A 35 1.90 -3.98 -10.12
CA ASP A 35 3.05 -3.13 -10.44
C ASP A 35 3.73 -3.54 -11.75
N PHE A 36 3.81 -4.85 -12.02
CA PHE A 36 4.36 -5.38 -13.26
C PHE A 36 3.45 -5.05 -14.47
N ILE A 37 2.13 -5.19 -14.33
CA ILE A 37 1.16 -4.86 -15.37
C ILE A 37 1.20 -3.37 -15.70
N ASP A 38 1.26 -2.50 -14.70
CA ASP A 38 1.41 -1.05 -14.86
C ASP A 38 2.66 -0.73 -15.70
N MET A 39 3.78 -1.36 -15.36
CA MET A 39 5.04 -1.16 -16.09
C MET A 39 4.92 -1.64 -17.55
N VAL A 40 4.23 -2.76 -17.81
CA VAL A 40 3.98 -3.25 -19.17
C VAL A 40 3.13 -2.24 -19.94
N PHE A 41 2.04 -1.74 -19.37
CA PHE A 41 1.19 -0.75 -20.06
C PHE A 41 1.95 0.53 -20.38
N ILE A 42 2.78 1.03 -19.46
CA ILE A 42 3.60 2.22 -19.71
C ILE A 42 4.65 1.95 -20.79
N SER A 43 5.27 0.78 -20.79
CA SER A 43 6.24 0.41 -21.82
C SER A 43 5.62 0.29 -23.23
N MET A 44 4.33 -0.09 -23.32
CA MET A 44 3.60 -0.16 -24.60
C MET A 44 3.37 1.20 -25.25
N LEU A 45 3.53 2.32 -24.50
CA LEU A 45 3.48 3.67 -25.06
C LEU A 45 4.72 3.98 -25.92
N GLY A 46 5.76 3.15 -25.87
CA GLY A 46 6.97 3.30 -26.71
C GLY A 46 7.83 4.53 -26.40
N LYS A 47 7.62 5.17 -25.26
CA LYS A 47 8.38 6.35 -24.80
C LYS A 47 9.32 5.95 -23.67
N GLU A 48 10.62 5.90 -23.94
CA GLU A 48 11.64 5.49 -22.95
C GLU A 48 11.64 6.39 -21.71
N GLU A 49 11.36 7.68 -21.86
CA GLU A 49 11.31 8.64 -20.76
C GLU A 49 10.21 8.31 -19.74
N LEU A 50 9.05 7.79 -20.19
CA LEU A 50 7.95 7.39 -19.30
C LEU A 50 8.35 6.17 -18.46
N ALA A 51 8.94 5.16 -19.09
CA ALA A 51 9.39 3.97 -18.39
C ALA A 51 10.51 4.31 -17.37
N ALA A 52 11.45 5.16 -17.76
CA ALA A 52 12.49 5.64 -16.86
C ALA A 52 11.91 6.45 -15.68
N ALA A 53 10.94 7.34 -15.94
CA ALA A 53 10.28 8.13 -14.91
C ALA A 53 9.59 7.26 -13.87
N VAL A 54 8.88 6.19 -14.29
CA VAL A 54 8.27 5.21 -13.38
C VAL A 54 9.32 4.46 -12.59
N GLY A 55 10.47 4.12 -13.18
CA GLY A 55 11.57 3.50 -12.47
C GLY A 55 12.10 4.36 -11.31
N TYR A 56 12.34 5.65 -11.54
CA TYR A 56 12.73 6.61 -10.49
C TYR A 56 11.63 6.80 -9.45
N ALA A 57 10.38 6.95 -9.90
CA ALA A 57 9.22 7.07 -9.01
C ALA A 57 9.06 5.84 -8.13
N GLY A 58 9.27 4.65 -8.68
CA GLY A 58 9.20 3.38 -7.97
C GLY A 58 10.14 3.31 -6.77
N ALA A 59 11.36 3.84 -6.87
CA ALA A 59 12.28 3.91 -5.75
C ALA A 59 11.74 4.77 -4.59
N ILE A 60 11.15 5.92 -4.91
CA ILE A 60 10.54 6.82 -3.91
C ILE A 60 9.27 6.19 -3.33
N LEU A 61 8.45 5.55 -4.15
CA LEU A 61 7.25 4.83 -3.70
C LEU A 61 7.61 3.65 -2.80
N PHE A 62 8.66 2.91 -3.11
CA PHE A 62 9.16 1.84 -2.24
C PHE A 62 9.59 2.37 -0.88
N PHE A 63 10.33 3.48 -0.85
CA PHE A 63 10.72 4.14 0.40
C PHE A 63 9.50 4.57 1.22
N THR A 64 8.51 5.22 0.60
CA THR A 64 7.30 5.68 1.27
C THR A 64 6.41 4.52 1.75
N THR A 65 6.31 3.45 0.96
CA THR A 65 5.57 2.24 1.33
C THR A 65 6.24 1.49 2.49
N SER A 66 7.58 1.50 2.57
CA SER A 66 8.32 0.90 3.68
C SER A 66 7.94 1.53 5.04
N PHE A 67 7.69 2.84 5.07
CA PHE A 67 7.13 3.50 6.25
C PHE A 67 5.76 2.92 6.63
N GLY A 68 4.88 2.72 5.66
CA GLY A 68 3.56 2.10 5.85
C GLY A 68 3.66 0.67 6.38
N ILE A 69 4.61 -0.12 5.88
CA ILE A 69 4.87 -1.49 6.36
C ILE A 69 5.26 -1.45 7.85
N GLY A 70 6.17 -0.55 8.24
CA GLY A 70 6.55 -0.38 9.64
C GLY A 70 5.37 -0.07 10.55
N MET A 71 4.52 0.88 10.15
CA MET A 71 3.29 1.24 10.87
C MET A 71 2.30 0.06 10.97
N ALA A 72 2.11 -0.69 9.89
CA ALA A 72 1.23 -1.86 9.86
C ALA A 72 1.73 -2.97 10.78
N ILE A 73 3.03 -3.26 10.78
CA ILE A 73 3.65 -4.26 11.65
C ILE A 73 3.48 -3.85 13.12
N ALA A 74 3.82 -2.61 13.48
CA ALA A 74 3.71 -2.11 14.84
C ALA A 74 2.25 -2.14 15.34
N GLY A 75 1.31 -1.65 14.53
CA GLY A 75 -0.11 -1.63 14.85
C GLY A 75 -0.70 -3.03 14.99
N GLY A 76 -0.39 -3.92 14.06
CA GLY A 76 -0.81 -5.31 14.10
C GLY A 76 -0.30 -6.05 15.35
N ALA A 77 0.96 -5.85 15.70
CA ALA A 77 1.57 -6.44 16.91
C ALA A 77 0.90 -5.94 18.20
N LEU A 78 0.64 -4.62 18.30
CA LEU A 78 -0.02 -4.03 19.45
C LEU A 78 -1.45 -4.57 19.65
N VAL A 79 -2.20 -4.74 18.56
CA VAL A 79 -3.56 -5.28 18.58
C VAL A 79 -3.54 -6.77 18.92
N ALA A 80 -2.68 -7.56 18.25
CA ALA A 80 -2.54 -8.98 18.51
C ALA A 80 -2.17 -9.28 19.96
N ARG A 81 -1.26 -8.49 20.54
CA ARG A 81 -0.86 -8.63 21.95
C ARG A 81 -2.00 -8.36 22.92
N ALA A 82 -2.85 -7.36 22.65
CA ALA A 82 -4.01 -7.06 23.48
C ALA A 82 -5.08 -8.17 23.38
N LEU A 83 -5.31 -8.70 22.17
CA LEU A 83 -6.20 -9.83 21.94
C LEU A 83 -5.70 -11.10 22.67
N GLY A 84 -4.39 -11.37 22.60
CA GLY A 84 -3.77 -12.49 23.28
C GLY A 84 -3.88 -12.42 24.81
N ALA A 85 -3.89 -11.20 25.36
CA ALA A 85 -4.12 -10.94 26.79
C ALA A 85 -5.62 -11.02 27.18
N GLY A 86 -6.54 -11.27 26.24
CA GLY A 86 -7.98 -11.31 26.50
C GLY A 86 -8.64 -9.93 26.66
N ASP A 87 -7.91 -8.84 26.43
CA ASP A 87 -8.41 -7.47 26.60
C ASP A 87 -8.90 -6.90 25.25
N ALA A 88 -10.15 -7.20 24.93
CA ALA A 88 -10.80 -6.71 23.70
C ALA A 88 -10.98 -5.19 23.68
N ALA A 89 -11.15 -4.54 24.85
CA ALA A 89 -11.30 -3.10 24.95
C ALA A 89 -9.98 -2.41 24.59
N LEU A 90 -8.88 -2.91 25.14
CA LEU A 90 -7.54 -2.43 24.83
C LEU A 90 -7.18 -2.67 23.36
N ALA A 91 -7.54 -3.84 22.81
CA ALA A 91 -7.30 -4.16 21.41
C ALA A 91 -8.00 -3.15 20.48
N ARG A 92 -9.29 -2.86 20.75
CA ARG A 92 -10.05 -1.84 20.00
C ARG A 92 -9.43 -0.46 20.11
N ARG A 93 -9.04 -0.04 21.30
CA ARG A 93 -8.39 1.25 21.53
C ARG A 93 -7.07 1.36 20.77
N ARG A 94 -6.24 0.30 20.79
CA ARG A 94 -4.97 0.26 20.05
C ARG A 94 -5.19 0.29 18.54
N ALA A 95 -6.18 -0.45 18.02
CA ALA A 95 -6.53 -0.43 16.62
C ALA A 95 -6.93 0.98 16.15
N THR A 96 -7.84 1.64 16.88
CA THR A 96 -8.29 3.00 16.57
C THR A 96 -7.12 4.00 16.64
N ASN A 97 -6.32 3.95 17.70
CA ASN A 97 -5.18 4.84 17.84
C ASN A 97 -4.16 4.65 16.72
N THR A 98 -3.85 3.40 16.35
CA THR A 98 -2.90 3.14 15.26
C THR A 98 -3.42 3.67 13.92
N LEU A 99 -4.72 3.55 13.65
CA LEU A 99 -5.31 4.13 12.44
C LEU A 99 -5.22 5.66 12.45
N ILE A 100 -5.59 6.32 13.56
CA ILE A 100 -5.53 7.78 13.68
C ILE A 100 -4.09 8.27 13.52
N TYR A 101 -3.14 7.67 14.25
CA TYR A 101 -1.72 8.03 14.14
C TYR A 101 -1.18 7.70 12.74
N GLY A 102 -1.59 6.58 12.14
CA GLY A 102 -1.21 6.22 10.78
C GLY A 102 -1.63 7.28 9.77
N VAL A 103 -2.88 7.75 9.84
CA VAL A 103 -3.37 8.83 8.97
C VAL A 103 -2.64 10.14 9.24
N ALA A 104 -2.50 10.55 10.49
CA ALA A 104 -1.86 11.82 10.86
C ALA A 104 -0.38 11.85 10.42
N TRP A 105 0.39 10.83 10.79
CA TRP A 105 1.79 10.72 10.38
C TRP A 105 1.95 10.50 8.89
N GLY A 106 1.05 9.73 8.26
CA GLY A 106 1.03 9.53 6.80
C GLY A 106 0.78 10.82 6.07
N ALA A 107 -0.14 11.67 6.54
CA ALA A 107 -0.39 12.98 5.96
C ALA A 107 0.83 13.91 6.12
N LEU A 108 1.42 13.97 7.32
CA LEU A 108 2.62 14.75 7.55
C LEU A 108 3.78 14.29 6.66
N PHE A 109 4.01 12.99 6.59
CA PHE A 109 5.06 12.40 5.77
C PHE A 109 4.81 12.65 4.27
N SER A 110 3.55 12.50 3.82
CA SER A 110 3.13 12.83 2.46
C SER A 110 3.44 14.29 2.10
N ILE A 111 3.14 15.23 2.98
CA ILE A 111 3.44 16.66 2.77
C ILE A 111 4.97 16.87 2.65
N ILE A 112 5.76 16.31 3.56
CA ILE A 112 7.22 16.45 3.52
C ILE A 112 7.78 15.89 2.22
N VAL A 113 7.38 14.67 1.84
CA VAL A 113 7.86 14.01 0.61
C VAL A 113 7.43 14.82 -0.61
N TRP A 114 6.17 15.28 -0.65
CA TRP A 114 5.62 16.02 -1.79
C TRP A 114 6.42 17.28 -2.11
N PHE A 115 6.78 18.07 -1.10
CA PHE A 115 7.64 19.25 -1.28
C PHE A 115 9.10 18.91 -1.60
N SER A 116 9.53 17.71 -1.22
CA SER A 116 10.90 17.25 -1.46
C SER A 116 11.07 16.50 -2.78
N LEU A 117 10.00 16.28 -3.55
CA LEU A 117 10.04 15.45 -4.76
C LEU A 117 11.11 15.87 -5.78
N PRO A 118 11.25 17.16 -6.13
CA PRO A 118 12.28 17.55 -7.10
C PRO A 118 13.71 17.23 -6.61
N PHE A 119 13.95 17.43 -5.33
CA PHE A 119 15.23 17.09 -4.70
C PHE A 119 15.48 15.57 -4.68
N LEU A 120 14.48 14.78 -4.29
CA LEU A 120 14.59 13.31 -4.20
C LEU A 120 14.79 12.67 -5.57
N VAL A 121 14.04 13.11 -6.57
CA VAL A 121 14.16 12.64 -7.96
C VAL A 121 15.52 13.01 -8.54
N GLY A 122 16.00 14.22 -8.29
CA GLY A 122 17.34 14.67 -8.69
C GLY A 122 18.47 13.89 -7.99
N LEU A 123 18.29 13.56 -6.70
CA LEU A 123 19.25 12.74 -5.94
C LEU A 123 19.39 11.32 -6.51
N LEU A 124 18.32 10.77 -7.08
CA LEU A 124 18.35 9.47 -7.77
C LEU A 124 19.02 9.56 -9.17
N GLY A 125 19.34 10.76 -9.65
CA GLY A 125 20.03 10.96 -10.91
C GLY A 125 19.13 11.22 -12.11
N ALA A 126 17.82 11.38 -11.92
CA ALA A 126 16.92 11.75 -13.01
C ALA A 126 17.18 13.20 -13.45
N GLN A 127 17.14 13.46 -14.76
CA GLN A 127 17.40 14.76 -15.35
C GLN A 127 16.41 15.08 -16.49
N GLY A 128 16.23 16.36 -16.77
CA GLY A 128 15.42 16.83 -17.89
C GLY A 128 13.97 16.33 -17.83
N GLN A 129 13.42 15.97 -18.97
CA GLN A 129 12.03 15.53 -19.12
C GLN A 129 11.67 14.32 -18.24
N THR A 130 12.58 13.38 -18.09
CA THR A 130 12.37 12.20 -17.21
C THR A 130 12.16 12.60 -15.74
N ALA A 131 12.90 13.61 -15.27
CA ALA A 131 12.72 14.13 -13.91
C ALA A 131 11.36 14.81 -13.74
N ASP A 132 10.96 15.64 -14.70
CA ASP A 132 9.67 16.33 -14.67
C ASP A 132 8.49 15.35 -14.69
N LEU A 133 8.58 14.30 -15.52
CA LEU A 133 7.58 13.24 -15.58
C LEU A 133 7.50 12.44 -14.27
N ALA A 134 8.64 12.09 -13.67
CA ALA A 134 8.68 11.38 -12.40
C ALA A 134 8.08 12.22 -11.26
N VAL A 135 8.42 13.51 -11.20
CA VAL A 135 7.85 14.45 -10.22
C VAL A 135 6.35 14.58 -10.42
N GLY A 136 5.87 14.80 -11.65
CA GLY A 136 4.45 14.93 -11.96
C GLY A 136 3.65 13.67 -11.55
N TYR A 137 4.16 12.49 -11.86
CA TYR A 137 3.57 11.21 -11.47
C TYR A 137 3.47 11.08 -9.94
N LEU A 138 4.56 11.37 -9.23
CA LEU A 138 4.60 11.28 -7.78
C LEU A 138 3.72 12.34 -7.10
N GLN A 139 3.59 13.53 -7.67
CA GLN A 139 2.71 14.58 -7.14
C GLN A 139 1.25 14.16 -7.08
N ILE A 140 0.82 13.27 -7.97
CA ILE A 140 -0.54 12.70 -7.96
C ILE A 140 -0.65 11.59 -6.92
N ILE A 141 0.34 10.72 -6.82
CA ILE A 141 0.28 9.52 -5.96
C ILE A 141 0.53 9.83 -4.49
N ILE A 142 1.53 10.66 -4.18
CA ILE A 142 1.97 10.92 -2.80
C ILE A 142 0.84 11.44 -1.88
N PRO A 143 -0.07 12.33 -2.32
CA PRO A 143 -1.19 12.76 -1.48
C PRO A 143 -2.13 11.65 -1.03
N SER A 144 -2.16 10.50 -1.72
CA SER A 144 -2.97 9.34 -1.33
C SER A 144 -2.32 8.41 -0.29
N LEU A 145 -1.09 8.70 0.16
CA LEU A 145 -0.39 7.94 1.21
C LEU A 145 -1.22 7.72 2.48
N PRO A 146 -1.94 8.70 3.04
CA PRO A 146 -2.77 8.46 4.21
C PRO A 146 -3.83 7.37 3.99
N ILE A 147 -4.41 7.31 2.78
CA ILE A 147 -5.40 6.28 2.40
C ILE A 147 -4.73 4.92 2.32
N LEU A 148 -3.56 4.85 1.67
CA LEU A 148 -2.74 3.64 1.62
C LEU A 148 -2.44 3.11 3.03
N LEU A 149 -2.08 3.98 3.97
CA LEU A 149 -1.81 3.61 5.35
C LEU A 149 -3.04 3.04 6.07
N VAL A 150 -4.23 3.59 5.81
CA VAL A 150 -5.49 3.01 6.33
C VAL A 150 -5.65 1.57 5.83
N GLY A 151 -5.41 1.31 4.55
CA GLY A 151 -5.46 -0.04 3.97
C GLY A 151 -4.43 -0.99 4.62
N MET A 152 -3.18 -0.55 4.73
CA MET A 152 -2.09 -1.37 5.28
C MET A 152 -2.28 -1.69 6.77
N VAL A 153 -2.57 -0.67 7.59
CA VAL A 153 -2.83 -0.82 9.03
C VAL A 153 -4.12 -1.59 9.27
N GLY A 154 -5.19 -1.29 8.51
CA GLY A 154 -6.46 -2.01 8.56
C GLY A 154 -6.29 -3.50 8.23
N GLY A 155 -5.52 -3.80 7.19
CA GLY A 155 -5.15 -5.17 6.82
C GLY A 155 -4.39 -5.90 7.93
N ALA A 156 -3.46 -5.21 8.61
CA ALA A 156 -2.72 -5.77 9.75
C ALA A 156 -3.64 -6.03 10.95
N ILE A 157 -4.57 -5.12 11.23
CA ILE A 157 -5.59 -5.29 12.28
C ILE A 157 -6.50 -6.49 11.97
N LEU A 158 -6.96 -6.64 10.72
CA LEU A 158 -7.76 -7.79 10.29
C LEU A 158 -7.00 -9.10 10.50
N ARG A 159 -5.72 -9.14 10.13
CA ARG A 159 -4.86 -10.32 10.38
C ARG A 159 -4.71 -10.62 11.87
N ALA A 160 -4.54 -9.61 12.70
CA ALA A 160 -4.47 -9.78 14.15
C ALA A 160 -5.75 -10.41 14.74
N HIS A 161 -6.92 -10.15 14.15
CA HIS A 161 -8.19 -10.76 14.51
C HIS A 161 -8.44 -12.14 13.85
N GLY A 162 -7.45 -12.69 13.14
CA GLY A 162 -7.60 -13.96 12.43
C GLY A 162 -8.34 -13.87 11.09
N ALA A 163 -8.70 -12.67 10.64
CA ALA A 163 -9.41 -12.42 9.38
C ALA A 163 -8.45 -12.20 8.20
N ALA A 164 -7.37 -12.98 8.11
CA ALA A 164 -6.33 -12.84 7.09
C ALA A 164 -6.89 -12.91 5.64
N ARG A 165 -7.91 -13.74 5.43
CA ARG A 165 -8.58 -13.86 4.13
C ARG A 165 -9.27 -12.56 3.70
N ARG A 166 -9.88 -11.82 4.64
CA ARG A 166 -10.51 -10.52 4.34
C ARG A 166 -9.45 -9.46 3.98
N ALA A 167 -8.33 -9.45 4.69
CA ALA A 167 -7.20 -8.57 4.36
C ALA A 167 -6.65 -8.86 2.95
N MET A 168 -6.45 -10.13 2.61
CA MET A 168 -6.02 -10.56 1.27
C MET A 168 -7.03 -10.13 0.18
N MET A 169 -8.33 -10.35 0.41
CA MET A 169 -9.36 -9.98 -0.55
C MET A 169 -9.39 -8.47 -0.81
N ALA A 170 -9.21 -7.63 0.22
CA ALA A 170 -9.12 -6.19 0.03
C ALA A 170 -7.96 -5.81 -0.90
N THR A 171 -6.78 -6.42 -0.73
CA THR A 171 -5.63 -6.21 -1.60
C THR A 171 -5.90 -6.67 -3.04
N ILE A 172 -6.53 -7.83 -3.22
CA ILE A 172 -6.87 -8.36 -4.55
C ILE A 172 -7.87 -7.43 -5.26
N TRP A 173 -8.90 -6.96 -4.55
CA TRP A 173 -9.88 -6.04 -5.14
C TRP A 173 -9.24 -4.70 -5.52
N GLY A 174 -8.36 -4.13 -4.69
CA GLY A 174 -7.58 -2.95 -5.05
C GLY A 174 -6.78 -3.18 -6.33
N GLY A 175 -6.03 -4.28 -6.39
CA GLY A 175 -5.25 -4.63 -7.59
C GLY A 175 -6.12 -4.83 -8.83
N LEU A 176 -7.30 -5.44 -8.71
CA LEU A 176 -8.22 -5.60 -9.82
C LEU A 176 -8.77 -4.26 -10.34
N VAL A 177 -9.12 -3.35 -9.42
CA VAL A 177 -9.55 -1.99 -9.78
C VAL A 177 -8.45 -1.27 -10.54
N ASN A 178 -7.21 -1.34 -10.06
CA ASN A 178 -6.07 -0.73 -10.75
C ASN A 178 -5.89 -1.34 -12.16
N ALA A 179 -5.78 -2.66 -12.28
CA ALA A 179 -5.59 -3.35 -13.56
C ALA A 179 -6.70 -3.08 -14.61
N VAL A 180 -7.92 -2.76 -14.15
CA VAL A 180 -9.03 -2.36 -15.04
C VAL A 180 -8.97 -0.89 -15.39
N LEU A 181 -8.63 -0.01 -14.45
CA LEU A 181 -8.58 1.43 -14.68
C LEU A 181 -7.38 1.85 -15.51
N ASP A 182 -6.24 1.17 -15.38
CA ASP A 182 -5.03 1.49 -16.13
C ASP A 182 -5.25 1.56 -17.64
N PRO A 183 -5.72 0.51 -18.34
CA PRO A 183 -5.90 0.59 -19.78
C PRO A 183 -6.94 1.64 -20.18
N ILE A 184 -7.95 1.89 -19.34
CA ILE A 184 -8.97 2.90 -19.61
C ILE A 184 -8.37 4.32 -19.53
N LEU A 185 -7.59 4.60 -18.47
CA LEU A 185 -7.04 5.92 -18.24
C LEU A 185 -5.80 6.18 -19.10
N ILE A 186 -4.95 5.19 -19.28
CA ILE A 186 -3.71 5.32 -20.06
C ILE A 186 -4.02 5.45 -21.54
N PHE A 187 -4.79 4.51 -22.10
CA PHE A 187 -5.04 4.42 -23.55
C PHE A 187 -6.41 4.98 -23.95
N GLY A 188 -7.46 4.74 -23.14
CA GLY A 188 -8.82 5.17 -23.47
C GLY A 188 -9.03 6.67 -23.37
N LEU A 189 -8.43 7.31 -22.37
CA LEU A 189 -8.46 8.76 -22.16
C LEU A 189 -7.16 9.48 -22.60
N ASP A 190 -6.18 8.73 -23.11
CA ASP A 190 -4.88 9.24 -23.57
C ASP A 190 -4.14 10.06 -22.50
N LEU A 191 -4.29 9.65 -21.22
CA LEU A 191 -3.67 10.32 -20.08
C LEU A 191 -2.25 9.81 -19.79
N GLU A 192 -1.78 8.79 -20.50
CA GLU A 192 -0.44 8.23 -20.37
C GLU A 192 -0.06 7.98 -18.89
N LEU A 193 1.08 8.56 -18.44
CA LEU A 193 1.61 8.43 -17.08
C LEU A 193 0.66 9.01 -16.02
N THR A 194 -0.06 10.08 -16.32
CA THR A 194 -1.08 10.65 -15.44
C THR A 194 -2.23 9.68 -15.21
N GLY A 195 -2.62 8.93 -16.26
CA GLY A 195 -3.64 7.89 -16.18
C GLY A 195 -3.25 6.77 -15.21
N ALA A 196 -2.02 6.26 -15.31
CA ALA A 196 -1.48 5.27 -14.39
C ALA A 196 -1.44 5.76 -12.93
N ALA A 197 -1.04 7.03 -12.72
CA ALA A 197 -1.05 7.62 -11.39
C ALA A 197 -2.47 7.68 -10.79
N LEU A 198 -3.47 8.10 -11.58
CA LEU A 198 -4.86 8.19 -11.15
C LEU A 198 -5.45 6.80 -10.87
N ALA A 199 -5.18 5.80 -11.70
CA ALA A 199 -5.61 4.43 -11.47
C ALA A 199 -5.07 3.89 -10.14
N SER A 200 -3.77 4.10 -9.90
CA SER A 200 -3.13 3.74 -8.63
C SER A 200 -3.76 4.44 -7.42
N VAL A 201 -4.15 5.71 -7.53
CA VAL A 201 -4.85 6.43 -6.45
C VAL A 201 -6.25 5.87 -6.21
N CYS A 202 -6.99 5.54 -7.27
CA CYS A 202 -8.34 4.97 -7.16
C CYS A 202 -8.35 3.55 -6.59
N ALA A 203 -7.24 2.81 -6.74
CA ALA A 203 -7.08 1.45 -6.26
C ALA A 203 -6.71 1.35 -4.76
N ARG A 204 -6.41 2.45 -4.09
CA ARG A 204 -6.03 2.53 -2.66
C ARG A 204 -7.23 2.66 -1.76
#